data_b15baf83aef344d0a64f1e36df08f1c1
#
_entry.id   b15baf83aef344d0a64f1e36df08f1c1
#
_cell.length_a   1.000
_cell.length_b   1.000
_cell.length_c   1.000
_cell.angle_alpha   90.00
_cell.angle_beta   90.00
_cell.angle_gamma   90.00
#
_symmetry.space_group_name_H-M   'P 1'
#
loop_
_entity.id
_entity.type
_entity.pdbx_description
1 polymer ?
#
loop_
_entity_poly.entity_id
_entity_poly.type
_entity_poly.pdbx_seq_one_letter_code
_entity_poly.pdbx_strand_id
1 'polypeptide(L)'
;MHGAWCVVAIGVAACAAPKRPPGDPEAEVGVMLRRSAADWNRGDLEGFMSDYARDSLTSYLRRGHVQYGWQALHDHYQADYFAAGKHRDSLTFEEVRVRPLTMDLAYATARFLLHRGDSLVASGPFTLILQKRGERWQILHDHTSPDPKP
;
A
#
# COMPACT_ATOMS: atom_id res chain seq x y z
N MET A 1 -43.48 -24.54 -51.11
CA MET A 1 -43.20 -24.92 -49.71
C MET A 1 -41.87 -24.24 -49.34
N HIS A 2 -41.93 -23.10 -48.63
CA HIS A 2 -40.76 -22.32 -48.26
C HIS A 2 -40.60 -22.44 -46.73
N GLY A 3 -39.57 -23.13 -46.27
CA GLY A 3 -39.24 -23.26 -44.86
C GLY A 3 -38.42 -22.07 -44.40
N ALA A 4 -38.98 -21.28 -43.48
CA ALA A 4 -38.26 -20.17 -42.83
C ALA A 4 -37.49 -20.75 -41.62
N TRP A 5 -36.18 -20.56 -41.63
CA TRP A 5 -35.32 -20.92 -40.51
C TRP A 5 -35.17 -19.66 -39.59
N CYS A 6 -35.72 -19.76 -38.37
CA CYS A 6 -35.47 -18.73 -37.36
C CYS A 6 -34.13 -19.03 -36.67
N VAL A 7 -33.17 -18.11 -36.86
CA VAL A 7 -31.92 -18.11 -36.10
C VAL A 7 -32.16 -17.35 -34.80
N VAL A 8 -32.14 -18.07 -33.69
CA VAL A 8 -32.18 -17.48 -32.35
C VAL A 8 -30.75 -17.09 -31.97
N ALA A 9 -30.44 -15.79 -31.94
CA ALA A 9 -29.18 -15.25 -31.43
C ALA A 9 -29.24 -15.19 -29.89
N ILE A 10 -28.50 -16.06 -29.22
CA ILE A 10 -28.31 -16.02 -27.76
C ILE A 10 -27.29 -14.94 -27.47
N GLY A 11 -27.75 -13.77 -27.02
CA GLY A 11 -26.90 -12.70 -26.54
C GLY A 11 -26.29 -13.06 -25.18
N VAL A 12 -24.97 -13.28 -25.12
CA VAL A 12 -24.23 -13.42 -23.88
C VAL A 12 -24.10 -12.03 -23.26
N ALA A 13 -24.89 -11.73 -22.24
CA ALA A 13 -24.71 -10.53 -21.42
C ALA A 13 -23.46 -10.72 -20.57
N ALA A 14 -22.37 -10.07 -20.96
CA ALA A 14 -21.18 -9.95 -20.12
C ALA A 14 -21.54 -9.08 -18.90
N CYS A 15 -21.62 -9.68 -17.72
CA CYS A 15 -21.71 -8.92 -16.46
C CYS A 15 -20.43 -8.14 -16.29
N ALA A 16 -20.45 -6.85 -16.67
CA ALA A 16 -19.40 -5.92 -16.32
C ALA A 16 -19.42 -5.73 -14.80
N ALA A 17 -18.31 -6.00 -14.12
CA ALA A 17 -18.16 -5.69 -12.70
C ALA A 17 -18.45 -4.19 -12.50
N PRO A 18 -19.16 -3.82 -11.42
CA PRO A 18 -19.47 -2.43 -11.17
C PRO A 18 -18.17 -1.62 -11.08
N LYS A 19 -18.01 -0.62 -11.97
CA LYS A 19 -16.93 0.36 -11.84
C LYS A 19 -17.16 1.10 -10.53
N ARG A 20 -16.23 0.98 -9.57
CA ARG A 20 -16.25 1.81 -8.37
C ARG A 20 -16.24 3.29 -8.77
N PRO A 21 -17.02 4.15 -8.06
CA PRO A 21 -17.04 5.56 -8.36
C PRO A 21 -15.62 6.15 -8.22
N PRO A 22 -15.25 7.14 -9.07
CA PRO A 22 -14.01 7.88 -8.91
C PRO A 22 -13.97 8.50 -7.51
N GLY A 23 -12.87 8.27 -6.76
CA GLY A 23 -12.71 8.83 -5.41
C GLY A 23 -13.06 7.87 -4.26
N ASP A 24 -13.06 6.54 -4.49
CA ASP A 24 -13.15 5.55 -3.41
C ASP A 24 -11.79 5.44 -2.66
N PRO A 25 -11.65 6.02 -1.44
CA PRO A 25 -10.40 6.02 -0.70
C PRO A 25 -9.87 4.61 -0.44
N GLU A 26 -10.74 3.63 -0.20
CA GLU A 26 -10.33 2.25 0.05
C GLU A 26 -9.63 1.64 -1.17
N ALA A 27 -10.22 1.84 -2.34
CA ALA A 27 -9.62 1.36 -3.59
C ALA A 27 -8.31 2.09 -3.92
N GLU A 28 -8.28 3.42 -3.77
CA GLU A 28 -7.12 4.25 -4.09
C GLU A 28 -5.94 3.95 -3.16
N VAL A 29 -6.15 3.88 -1.85
CA VAL A 29 -5.12 3.52 -0.87
C VAL A 29 -4.67 2.08 -1.04
N GLY A 30 -5.58 1.15 -1.35
CA GLY A 30 -5.22 -0.23 -1.67
C GLY A 30 -4.32 -0.33 -2.92
N VAL A 31 -4.55 0.50 -3.95
CA VAL A 31 -3.65 0.59 -5.13
C VAL A 31 -2.29 1.16 -4.72
N MET A 32 -2.27 2.22 -3.91
CA MET A 32 -1.03 2.82 -3.40
C MET A 32 -0.19 1.79 -2.64
N LEU A 33 -0.75 1.05 -1.70
CA LEU A 33 -0.02 0.05 -0.92
C LEU A 33 0.53 -1.09 -1.78
N ARG A 34 -0.22 -1.59 -2.77
CA ARG A 34 0.30 -2.60 -3.70
C ARG A 34 1.49 -2.07 -4.51
N ARG A 35 1.43 -0.82 -4.99
CA ARG A 35 2.55 -0.17 -5.68
C ARG A 35 3.73 -0.01 -4.73
N SER A 36 3.51 0.46 -3.50
CA SER A 36 4.53 0.62 -2.48
C SER A 36 5.31 -0.69 -2.22
N ALA A 37 4.60 -1.80 -2.07
CA ALA A 37 5.23 -3.12 -1.94
C ALA A 37 6.02 -3.52 -3.20
N ALA A 38 5.51 -3.21 -4.40
CA ALA A 38 6.22 -3.47 -5.65
C ALA A 38 7.51 -2.62 -5.77
N ASP A 39 7.46 -1.34 -5.36
CA ASP A 39 8.61 -0.43 -5.32
C ASP A 39 9.68 -0.95 -4.36
N TRP A 40 9.30 -1.35 -3.17
CA TRP A 40 10.18 -2.03 -2.22
C TRP A 40 10.84 -3.26 -2.83
N ASN A 41 10.05 -4.16 -3.41
CA ASN A 41 10.54 -5.45 -3.92
C ASN A 41 11.51 -5.31 -5.08
N ARG A 42 11.36 -4.27 -5.94
CA ARG A 42 12.32 -3.99 -7.02
C ARG A 42 13.52 -3.12 -6.61
N GLY A 43 13.57 -2.66 -5.36
CA GLY A 43 14.68 -1.85 -4.85
C GLY A 43 14.56 -0.36 -5.14
N ASP A 44 13.37 0.12 -5.45
CA ASP A 44 13.09 1.52 -5.74
C ASP A 44 12.71 2.26 -4.45
N LEU A 45 13.72 2.74 -3.72
CA LEU A 45 13.50 3.51 -2.50
C LEU A 45 12.72 4.80 -2.77
N GLU A 46 13.03 5.51 -3.85
CA GLU A 46 12.36 6.78 -4.17
C GLU A 46 10.87 6.55 -4.50
N GLY A 47 10.56 5.48 -5.24
CA GLY A 47 9.20 5.05 -5.49
C GLY A 47 8.45 4.74 -4.20
N PHE A 48 9.03 3.93 -3.32
CA PHE A 48 8.48 3.59 -2.01
C PHE A 48 8.27 4.83 -1.14
N MET A 49 9.28 5.71 -1.04
CA MET A 49 9.22 6.94 -0.25
C MET A 49 8.31 8.01 -0.84
N SER A 50 7.95 7.91 -2.11
CA SER A 50 7.02 8.85 -2.75
C SER A 50 5.59 8.79 -2.18
N ASP A 51 5.26 7.73 -1.46
CA ASP A 51 3.98 7.56 -0.78
C ASP A 51 3.92 8.30 0.57
N TYR A 52 5.04 8.73 1.12
CA TYR A 52 5.10 9.56 2.31
C TYR A 52 5.06 11.05 1.96
N ALA A 53 4.32 11.84 2.75
CA ALA A 53 4.29 13.29 2.58
C ALA A 53 5.69 13.88 2.81
N ARG A 54 6.18 14.65 1.83
CA ARG A 54 7.53 15.21 1.87
C ARG A 54 7.55 16.50 2.67
N ASP A 55 7.35 16.39 3.99
CA ASP A 55 7.41 17.54 4.92
C ASP A 55 8.08 17.16 6.25
N SER A 56 8.33 18.19 7.08
CA SER A 56 9.01 18.05 8.38
C SER A 56 8.12 17.42 9.46
N LEU A 57 6.81 17.34 9.26
CA LEU A 57 5.85 16.82 10.23
C LEU A 57 5.46 15.36 9.93
N THR A 58 5.86 14.82 8.78
CA THR A 58 5.72 13.38 8.51
C THR A 58 6.39 12.62 9.64
N SER A 59 5.66 11.70 10.27
CA SER A 59 6.13 11.03 11.48
C SER A 59 6.02 9.52 11.37
N TYR A 60 6.89 8.83 12.09
CA TYR A 60 6.89 7.37 12.15
C TYR A 60 7.39 6.87 13.51
N LEU A 61 6.91 5.69 13.91
CA LEU A 61 7.39 5.05 15.14
C LEU A 61 8.62 4.20 14.84
N ARG A 62 9.66 4.39 15.65
CA ARG A 62 10.86 3.56 15.59
C ARG A 62 11.41 3.32 16.99
N ARG A 63 11.57 2.05 17.37
CA ARG A 63 12.16 1.64 18.66
C ARG A 63 11.49 2.32 19.87
N GLY A 64 10.15 2.44 19.82
CA GLY A 64 9.37 3.06 20.89
C GLY A 64 9.38 4.59 20.93
N HIS A 65 9.97 5.26 19.94
CA HIS A 65 10.01 6.72 19.84
C HIS A 65 9.37 7.20 18.55
N VAL A 66 8.64 8.33 18.63
CA VAL A 66 8.17 9.03 17.44
C VAL A 66 9.34 9.81 16.83
N GLN A 67 9.60 9.58 15.56
CA GLN A 67 10.57 10.33 14.75
C GLN A 67 9.81 11.23 13.79
N TYR A 68 10.38 12.36 13.43
CA TYR A 68 9.78 13.35 12.54
C TYR A 68 10.68 13.66 11.35
N GLY A 69 10.05 14.02 10.24
CA GLY A 69 10.69 14.46 9.02
C GLY A 69 10.83 13.37 7.96
N TRP A 70 10.38 13.70 6.75
CA TRP A 70 10.50 12.81 5.60
C TRP A 70 11.96 12.40 5.33
N GLN A 71 12.91 13.34 5.44
CA GLN A 71 14.32 13.05 5.19
C GLN A 71 14.87 12.03 6.20
N ALA A 72 14.55 12.19 7.49
CA ALA A 72 14.98 11.24 8.52
C ALA A 72 14.43 9.83 8.27
N LEU A 73 13.18 9.73 7.81
CA LEU A 73 12.58 8.46 7.42
C LEU A 73 13.26 7.85 6.18
N HIS A 74 13.50 8.65 5.15
CA HIS A 74 14.22 8.22 3.94
C HIS A 74 15.61 7.68 4.30
N ASP A 75 16.40 8.42 5.08
CA ASP A 75 17.75 8.02 5.48
C ASP A 75 17.75 6.73 6.31
N HIS A 76 16.71 6.56 7.15
CA HIS A 76 16.50 5.31 7.87
C HIS A 76 16.30 4.12 6.92
N TYR A 77 15.38 4.22 5.96
CA TYR A 77 15.13 3.15 5.00
C TYR A 77 16.37 2.89 4.13
N GLN A 78 17.05 3.95 3.66
CA GLN A 78 18.29 3.82 2.91
C GLN A 78 19.34 3.03 3.68
N ALA A 79 19.57 3.37 4.95
CA ALA A 79 20.61 2.74 5.77
C ALA A 79 20.28 1.29 6.16
N ASP A 80 19.03 1.02 6.54
CA ASP A 80 18.65 -0.27 7.10
C ASP A 80 18.28 -1.31 6.03
N TYR A 81 17.78 -0.90 4.85
CA TYR A 81 17.22 -1.83 3.87
C TYR A 81 17.74 -1.65 2.43
N PHE A 82 18.16 -0.45 2.03
CA PHE A 82 18.51 -0.16 0.63
C PHE A 82 20.01 0.11 0.40
N ALA A 83 20.84 0.16 1.45
CA ALA A 83 22.28 0.33 1.30
C ALA A 83 22.92 -0.84 0.54
N ALA A 84 24.01 -0.57 -0.18
CA ALA A 84 24.78 -1.59 -0.87
C ALA A 84 25.19 -2.73 0.08
N GLY A 85 25.02 -3.97 -0.35
CA GLY A 85 25.30 -5.16 0.44
C GLY A 85 24.22 -5.53 1.49
N LYS A 86 23.16 -4.76 1.63
CA LYS A 86 22.00 -5.14 2.45
C LYS A 86 21.15 -6.16 1.71
N HIS A 87 20.73 -7.19 2.43
CA HIS A 87 19.71 -8.10 1.95
C HIS A 87 18.34 -7.49 2.24
N ARG A 88 17.53 -7.35 1.22
CA ARG A 88 16.17 -6.86 1.36
C ARG A 88 15.21 -8.03 1.15
N ASP A 89 14.48 -8.35 2.20
CA ASP A 89 13.45 -9.38 2.17
C ASP A 89 12.23 -8.87 1.36
N SER A 90 11.48 -9.75 0.72
CA SER A 90 10.32 -9.37 -0.07
C SER A 90 9.16 -8.95 0.83
N LEU A 91 8.50 -7.84 0.49
CA LEU A 91 7.41 -7.23 1.23
C LEU A 91 6.07 -7.56 0.59
N THR A 92 5.12 -7.95 1.43
CA THR A 92 3.70 -8.00 1.10
C THR A 92 2.88 -7.34 2.21
N PHE A 93 1.68 -6.86 1.85
CA PHE A 93 0.71 -6.35 2.80
C PHE A 93 -0.55 -7.20 2.77
N GLU A 94 -1.05 -7.56 3.96
CA GLU A 94 -2.27 -8.32 4.15
C GLU A 94 -3.24 -7.58 5.08
N GLU A 95 -4.48 -8.04 5.14
CA GLU A 95 -5.52 -7.51 6.03
C GLU A 95 -5.74 -5.99 5.87
N VAL A 96 -5.55 -5.45 4.69
CA VAL A 96 -5.69 -4.02 4.43
C VAL A 96 -7.13 -3.57 4.68
N ARG A 97 -7.30 -2.62 5.59
CA ARG A 97 -8.56 -1.95 5.92
C ARG A 97 -8.36 -0.45 5.86
N VAL A 98 -9.18 0.23 5.10
CA VAL A 98 -9.12 1.69 4.96
C VAL A 98 -10.43 2.27 5.46
N ARG A 99 -10.34 3.28 6.32
CA ARG A 99 -11.50 4.02 6.82
C ARG A 99 -11.35 5.50 6.48
N PRO A 100 -12.16 6.03 5.56
CA PRO A 100 -12.24 7.45 5.32
C PRO A 100 -12.73 8.18 6.58
N LEU A 101 -12.10 9.30 6.92
CA LEU A 101 -12.52 10.21 7.97
C LEU A 101 -13.17 11.46 7.37
N THR A 102 -12.63 11.93 6.23
CA THR A 102 -13.18 12.99 5.38
C THR A 102 -12.98 12.61 3.91
N MET A 103 -13.26 13.52 2.98
CA MET A 103 -13.01 13.32 1.54
C MET A 103 -11.51 13.20 1.21
N ASP A 104 -10.64 13.75 2.07
CA ASP A 104 -9.20 13.86 1.86
C ASP A 104 -8.36 13.32 3.03
N LEU A 105 -8.99 12.76 4.05
CA LEU A 105 -8.32 12.18 5.21
C LEU A 105 -8.82 10.76 5.47
N ALA A 106 -7.90 9.83 5.68
CA ALA A 106 -8.22 8.44 6.01
C ALA A 106 -7.20 7.88 7.00
N TYR A 107 -7.57 6.80 7.69
CA TYR A 107 -6.59 5.91 8.26
C TYR A 107 -6.69 4.52 7.60
N ALA A 108 -5.55 3.84 7.55
CA ALA A 108 -5.48 2.45 7.13
C ALA A 108 -4.81 1.60 8.20
N THR A 109 -5.29 0.39 8.38
CA THR A 109 -4.60 -0.66 9.13
C THR A 109 -4.30 -1.82 8.20
N ALA A 110 -3.16 -2.46 8.40
CA ALA A 110 -2.78 -3.67 7.67
C ALA A 110 -1.70 -4.44 8.43
N ARG A 111 -1.26 -5.54 7.87
CA ARG A 111 -0.07 -6.28 8.32
C ARG A 111 0.98 -6.25 7.23
N PHE A 112 2.22 -5.99 7.60
CA PHE A 112 3.37 -6.24 6.74
C PHE A 112 3.89 -7.65 6.97
N LEU A 113 4.36 -8.29 5.90
CA LEU A 113 5.09 -9.56 5.95
C LEU A 113 6.37 -9.41 5.14
N LEU A 114 7.49 -9.78 5.74
CA LEU A 114 8.79 -9.85 5.08
C LEU A 114 9.21 -11.31 4.92
N HIS A 115 9.51 -11.71 3.69
CA HIS A 115 9.91 -13.07 3.35
C HIS A 115 11.32 -13.12 2.78
N ARG A 116 12.07 -14.13 3.20
CA ARG A 116 13.36 -14.53 2.62
C ARG A 116 13.20 -15.89 1.95
N GLY A 117 13.05 -15.88 0.62
CA GLY A 117 12.55 -17.05 -0.08
C GLY A 117 11.16 -17.43 0.45
N ASP A 118 10.98 -18.67 0.86
CA ASP A 118 9.71 -19.18 1.39
C ASP A 118 9.54 -18.95 2.92
N SER A 119 10.52 -18.36 3.59
CA SER A 119 10.48 -18.17 5.04
C SER A 119 9.98 -16.79 5.43
N LEU A 120 8.97 -16.72 6.29
CA LEU A 120 8.55 -15.48 6.94
C LEU A 120 9.62 -15.10 7.99
N VAL A 121 10.26 -13.93 7.82
CA VAL A 121 11.35 -13.46 8.70
C VAL A 121 10.94 -12.31 9.61
N ALA A 122 9.88 -11.58 9.25
CA ALA A 122 9.28 -10.56 10.10
C ALA A 122 7.84 -10.29 9.65
N SER A 123 6.99 -9.95 10.58
CA SER A 123 5.62 -9.49 10.33
C SER A 123 5.16 -8.56 11.44
N GLY A 124 4.04 -7.92 11.24
CA GLY A 124 3.41 -7.12 12.28
C GLY A 124 2.32 -6.20 11.75
N PRO A 125 1.40 -5.76 12.61
CA PRO A 125 0.41 -4.77 12.25
C PRO A 125 1.04 -3.39 12.10
N PHE A 126 0.41 -2.57 11.25
CA PHE A 126 0.71 -1.15 11.16
C PHE A 126 -0.55 -0.31 10.98
N THR A 127 -0.46 0.96 11.32
CA THR A 127 -1.49 1.96 11.12
C THR A 127 -0.90 3.16 10.40
N LEU A 128 -1.58 3.61 9.36
CA LEU A 128 -1.23 4.81 8.61
C LEU A 128 -2.31 5.87 8.77
N ILE A 129 -1.90 7.12 8.93
CA ILE A 129 -2.75 8.30 8.71
C ILE A 129 -2.39 8.85 7.34
N LEU A 130 -3.40 9.02 6.49
CA LEU A 130 -3.22 9.39 5.09
C LEU A 130 -4.02 10.64 4.75
N GLN A 131 -3.43 11.50 3.93
CA GLN A 131 -4.09 12.68 3.36
C GLN A 131 -4.02 12.63 1.83
N LYS A 132 -5.14 12.94 1.18
CA LYS A 132 -5.18 13.13 -0.27
C LYS A 132 -4.72 14.55 -0.59
N ARG A 133 -3.62 14.67 -1.35
CA ARG A 133 -3.06 15.93 -1.84
C ARG A 133 -3.07 15.91 -3.37
N GLY A 134 -3.95 16.68 -3.97
CA GLY A 134 -4.27 16.56 -5.40
C GLY A 134 -4.86 15.19 -5.72
N GLU A 135 -4.26 14.47 -6.66
CA GLU A 135 -4.75 13.13 -7.07
C GLU A 135 -4.09 11.98 -6.28
N ARG A 136 -3.27 12.25 -5.27
CA ARG A 136 -2.48 11.22 -4.59
C ARG A 136 -2.75 11.20 -3.08
N TRP A 137 -2.94 9.99 -2.56
CA TRP A 137 -2.87 9.74 -1.13
C TRP A 137 -1.41 9.73 -0.67
N GLN A 138 -1.13 10.39 0.45
CA GLN A 138 0.19 10.44 1.06
C GLN A 138 0.11 10.12 2.55
N ILE A 139 1.10 9.36 3.03
CA ILE A 139 1.22 8.98 4.45
C ILE A 139 1.77 10.15 5.24
N LEU A 140 1.03 10.57 6.27
CA LEU A 140 1.43 11.59 7.25
C LEU A 140 2.07 10.98 8.48
N HIS A 141 1.57 9.78 8.87
CA HIS A 141 2.05 9.07 10.05
C HIS A 141 2.04 7.57 9.79
N ASP A 142 3.10 6.90 10.25
CA ASP A 142 3.27 5.44 10.19
C ASP A 142 3.59 4.91 11.58
N HIS A 143 2.71 4.05 12.10
CA HIS A 143 2.94 3.30 13.32
C HIS A 143 3.02 1.82 12.99
N THR A 144 4.21 1.28 12.97
CA THR A 144 4.47 -0.14 12.76
C THR A 144 4.91 -0.82 14.04
N SER A 145 4.26 -1.93 14.40
CA SER A 145 4.55 -2.75 15.57
C SER A 145 4.94 -4.17 15.13
N PRO A 146 6.23 -4.48 15.02
CA PRO A 146 6.66 -5.83 14.67
C PRO A 146 6.19 -6.86 15.70
N ASP A 147 5.77 -8.03 15.21
CA ASP A 147 5.46 -9.18 16.07
C ASP A 147 6.71 -9.60 16.85
N PRO A 148 6.57 -10.19 18.05
CA PRO A 148 7.68 -10.82 18.75
C PRO A 148 8.35 -11.84 17.85
N LYS A 149 9.69 -11.89 17.91
CA LYS A 149 10.41 -12.98 17.21
C LYS A 149 10.01 -14.32 17.83
N PRO A 150 9.75 -15.34 16.98
CA PRO A 150 9.46 -16.69 17.46
C PRO A 150 10.63 -17.30 18.25
#